data_cf740a57fe55a259bbc66eeb099dbb70
#
_entry.id   cf740a57fe55a259bbc66eeb099dbb70
#
_cell.length_a   1.000
_cell.length_b   1.000
_cell.length_c   1.000
_cell.angle_alpha   90.00
_cell.angle_beta   90.00
_cell.angle_gamma   90.00
#
_symmetry.space_group_name_H-M   'P 1'
#
loop_
_entity.id
_entity.type
_entity.pdbx_description
1 polymer ?
#
loop_
_entity_poly.entity_id
_entity_poly.type
_entity_poly.pdbx_seq_one_letter_code
_entity_poly.pdbx_strand_id
1 'polypeptide(L)'
;MRKIFFALLPLIFLFTSCDDYGKKVSIGKNEVFYKGDGATEADAQKLGDYLKKNGWFNDSATRSVQLTKQNDAYVVRVVVDKDKIDFNDRAMMNEFWVLQGQISDGAFSGAKTKVILADTKLKDIQAIEDLRKVVVGNLQMYLRGNDVTEEQAKKVASLINEQKYFGDAQEAISLEKKNGVYVLNLVYNKEYYEQNKESLLTVFKMIQWLAAEEAFNNSKTEVNLSDPYFVAYEPVGEFTQAQKDYLVQKGQEQSNGVEQTNAVDQQADALQTPASNSVQ
;
A
#
# COMPACT_ATOMS: atom_id res chain seq x y z
N MET A 1 -62.85 17.77 -49.97
CA MET A 1 -62.08 16.74 -49.24
C MET A 1 -60.75 17.35 -48.82
N ARG A 2 -60.61 17.77 -47.54
CA ARG A 2 -59.40 18.37 -46.97
C ARG A 2 -58.56 17.24 -46.40
N LYS A 3 -57.37 16.98 -46.97
CA LYS A 3 -56.38 16.04 -46.45
C LYS A 3 -55.58 16.73 -45.35
N ILE A 4 -55.80 16.30 -44.10
CA ILE A 4 -55.00 16.74 -42.92
C ILE A 4 -53.72 15.92 -42.90
N PHE A 5 -52.58 16.57 -43.17
CA PHE A 5 -51.25 16.00 -42.99
C PHE A 5 -50.91 16.08 -41.52
N PHE A 6 -50.90 14.92 -40.84
CA PHE A 6 -50.33 14.80 -39.53
C PHE A 6 -48.79 14.74 -39.71
N ALA A 7 -48.13 15.83 -39.42
CA ALA A 7 -46.68 15.87 -39.29
C ALA A 7 -46.33 15.18 -37.98
N LEU A 8 -45.83 13.96 -38.10
CA LEU A 8 -45.18 13.23 -36.99
C LEU A 8 -43.85 13.95 -36.70
N LEU A 9 -43.86 14.77 -35.65
CA LEU A 9 -42.62 15.35 -35.08
C LEU A 9 -41.84 14.21 -34.38
N PRO A 10 -40.64 13.83 -34.80
CA PRO A 10 -39.85 12.87 -34.05
C PRO A 10 -39.46 13.56 -32.71
N LEU A 11 -40.00 13.03 -31.62
CA LEU A 11 -39.62 13.37 -30.26
C LEU A 11 -38.20 12.86 -30.09
N ILE A 12 -37.20 13.70 -30.40
CA ILE A 12 -35.82 13.46 -30.07
C ILE A 12 -35.73 13.53 -28.54
N PHE A 13 -35.80 12.38 -27.89
CA PHE A 13 -35.36 12.25 -26.52
C PHE A 13 -33.86 12.59 -26.49
N LEU A 14 -33.57 13.84 -26.22
CA LEU A 14 -32.25 14.23 -25.72
C LEU A 14 -32.09 13.53 -24.36
N PHE A 15 -31.50 12.36 -24.39
CA PHE A 15 -30.87 11.82 -23.20
C PHE A 15 -29.78 12.81 -22.83
N THR A 16 -30.10 13.77 -21.97
CA THR A 16 -29.10 14.46 -21.18
C THR A 16 -28.48 13.39 -20.28
N SER A 17 -27.50 12.68 -20.85
CA SER A 17 -26.59 11.87 -20.07
C SER A 17 -26.07 12.77 -18.96
N CYS A 18 -26.40 12.44 -17.72
CA CYS A 18 -25.84 13.15 -16.56
C CYS A 18 -24.32 13.21 -16.73
N ASP A 19 -23.78 14.41 -16.89
CA ASP A 19 -22.34 14.68 -17.01
C ASP A 19 -21.53 14.29 -15.75
N ASP A 20 -22.17 13.66 -14.77
CA ASP A 20 -21.57 13.32 -13.50
C ASP A 20 -20.48 12.24 -13.58
N TYR A 21 -20.60 11.29 -14.53
CA TYR A 21 -19.64 10.20 -14.68
C TYR A 21 -18.42 10.58 -15.52
N GLY A 22 -18.59 11.49 -16.49
CA GLY A 22 -17.57 11.84 -17.48
C GLY A 22 -17.48 10.87 -18.65
N LYS A 23 -16.36 10.91 -19.39
CA LYS A 23 -16.07 9.97 -20.48
C LYS A 23 -15.62 8.63 -19.91
N LYS A 24 -15.67 7.57 -20.74
CA LYS A 24 -15.40 6.20 -20.30
C LYS A 24 -14.38 5.49 -21.17
N VAL A 25 -13.48 4.74 -20.52
CA VAL A 25 -12.63 3.71 -21.11
C VAL A 25 -13.08 2.36 -20.58
N SER A 26 -13.25 1.36 -21.46
CA SER A 26 -13.66 0.01 -21.08
C SER A 26 -12.44 -0.92 -21.04
N ILE A 27 -12.26 -1.64 -19.94
CA ILE A 27 -11.18 -2.60 -19.72
C ILE A 27 -11.79 -3.98 -19.48
N GLY A 28 -12.09 -4.71 -20.56
CA GLY A 28 -12.89 -5.91 -20.49
C GLY A 28 -14.31 -5.58 -20.02
N LYS A 29 -14.76 -6.19 -18.92
CA LYS A 29 -16.06 -5.90 -18.28
C LYS A 29 -16.01 -4.68 -17.34
N ASN A 30 -14.83 -4.15 -17.06
CA ASN A 30 -14.63 -3.09 -16.09
C ASN A 30 -14.58 -1.71 -16.77
N GLU A 31 -14.77 -0.66 -16.01
CA GLU A 31 -14.93 0.70 -16.53
C GLU A 31 -14.06 1.70 -15.75
N VAL A 32 -13.35 2.54 -16.50
CA VAL A 32 -12.68 3.73 -15.96
C VAL A 32 -13.37 4.95 -16.54
N PHE A 33 -14.13 5.66 -15.71
CA PHE A 33 -14.66 6.97 -16.06
C PHE A 33 -13.58 8.03 -15.83
N TYR A 34 -13.54 9.07 -16.65
CA TYR A 34 -12.62 10.20 -16.44
C TYR A 34 -13.30 11.52 -16.80
N LYS A 35 -13.02 12.55 -16.00
CA LYS A 35 -13.58 13.88 -16.22
C LYS A 35 -12.68 15.00 -15.70
N GLY A 36 -12.94 16.22 -16.22
CA GLY A 36 -12.23 17.44 -15.86
C GLY A 36 -11.01 17.69 -16.72
N ASP A 37 -10.45 18.89 -16.60
CA ASP A 37 -9.41 19.40 -17.51
C ASP A 37 -8.03 18.77 -17.30
N GLY A 38 -7.87 17.92 -16.29
CA GLY A 38 -6.56 17.37 -15.91
C GLY A 38 -6.43 15.85 -16.04
N ALA A 39 -7.53 15.10 -16.19
CA ALA A 39 -7.52 13.65 -16.40
C ALA A 39 -7.82 13.33 -17.86
N THR A 40 -6.91 12.66 -18.54
CA THR A 40 -7.01 12.33 -19.96
C THR A 40 -7.48 10.88 -20.16
N GLU A 41 -7.90 10.57 -21.40
CA GLU A 41 -8.20 9.18 -21.79
C GLU A 41 -6.98 8.27 -21.64
N ALA A 42 -5.79 8.78 -21.96
CA ALA A 42 -4.54 8.05 -21.78
C ALA A 42 -4.26 7.74 -20.30
N ASP A 43 -4.56 8.64 -19.37
CA ASP A 43 -4.43 8.39 -17.95
C ASP A 43 -5.45 7.34 -17.47
N ALA A 44 -6.69 7.42 -17.97
CA ALA A 44 -7.73 6.44 -17.67
C ALA A 44 -7.35 5.04 -18.20
N GLN A 45 -6.78 4.96 -19.40
CA GLN A 45 -6.28 3.71 -19.97
C GLN A 45 -5.14 3.13 -19.12
N LYS A 46 -4.14 3.95 -18.74
CA LYS A 46 -3.03 3.52 -17.86
C LYS A 46 -3.54 2.97 -16.52
N LEU A 47 -4.49 3.68 -15.88
CA LEU A 47 -5.10 3.23 -14.64
C LEU A 47 -5.81 1.88 -14.83
N GLY A 48 -6.62 1.75 -15.87
CA GLY A 48 -7.37 0.54 -16.13
C GLY A 48 -6.47 -0.67 -16.44
N ASP A 49 -5.43 -0.48 -17.26
CA ASP A 49 -4.45 -1.51 -17.58
C ASP A 49 -3.67 -1.95 -16.33
N TYR A 50 -3.31 -0.99 -15.47
CA TYR A 50 -2.66 -1.28 -14.21
C TYR A 50 -3.55 -2.10 -13.28
N LEU A 51 -4.81 -1.70 -13.10
CA LEU A 51 -5.77 -2.40 -12.25
C LEU A 51 -6.06 -3.82 -12.77
N LYS A 52 -6.09 -4.00 -14.10
CA LYS A 52 -6.26 -5.31 -14.72
C LYS A 52 -5.02 -6.20 -14.52
N LYS A 53 -3.83 -5.66 -14.77
CA LYS A 53 -2.55 -6.39 -14.60
C LYS A 53 -2.38 -6.92 -13.18
N ASN A 54 -2.84 -6.17 -12.19
CA ASN A 54 -2.71 -6.51 -10.76
C ASN A 54 -3.96 -7.22 -10.20
N GLY A 55 -4.87 -7.70 -11.05
CA GLY A 55 -6.01 -8.53 -10.67
C GLY A 55 -7.13 -7.77 -9.96
N TRP A 56 -7.00 -6.45 -9.79
CA TRP A 56 -8.06 -5.64 -9.19
C TRP A 56 -9.27 -5.55 -10.12
N PHE A 57 -9.03 -5.34 -11.41
CA PHE A 57 -10.01 -5.58 -12.47
C PHE A 57 -9.90 -7.03 -12.92
N ASN A 58 -10.95 -7.79 -12.67
CA ASN A 58 -11.08 -9.18 -13.10
C ASN A 58 -12.43 -9.40 -13.78
N ASP A 59 -12.59 -10.57 -14.41
CA ASP A 59 -13.80 -10.88 -15.16
C ASP A 59 -14.92 -11.50 -14.29
N SER A 60 -14.68 -11.69 -12.98
CA SER A 60 -15.69 -12.27 -12.06
C SER A 60 -16.80 -11.27 -11.72
N ALA A 61 -16.50 -9.97 -11.70
CA ALA A 61 -17.47 -8.92 -11.42
C ALA A 61 -17.10 -7.65 -12.20
N THR A 62 -18.10 -6.90 -12.63
CA THR A 62 -17.90 -5.55 -13.18
C THR A 62 -17.52 -4.60 -12.06
N ARG A 63 -16.38 -3.91 -12.21
CA ARG A 63 -15.92 -2.86 -11.30
C ARG A 63 -15.79 -1.55 -12.05
N SER A 64 -16.12 -0.47 -11.39
CA SER A 64 -16.03 0.87 -11.94
C SER A 64 -15.18 1.77 -11.05
N VAL A 65 -14.37 2.61 -11.67
CA VAL A 65 -13.63 3.67 -11.02
C VAL A 65 -13.80 4.97 -11.79
N GLN A 66 -13.68 6.12 -11.10
CA GLN A 66 -13.62 7.40 -11.78
C GLN A 66 -12.27 8.06 -11.49
N LEU A 67 -11.63 8.55 -12.54
CA LEU A 67 -10.38 9.32 -12.49
C LEU A 67 -10.68 10.81 -12.69
N THR A 68 -10.20 11.62 -11.78
CA THR A 68 -10.13 13.08 -11.93
C THR A 68 -8.74 13.55 -11.52
N LYS A 69 -8.40 14.81 -11.84
CA LYS A 69 -7.18 15.43 -11.36
C LYS A 69 -7.50 16.72 -10.64
N GLN A 70 -6.95 16.91 -9.45
CA GLN A 70 -7.19 18.08 -8.61
C GLN A 70 -5.84 18.54 -8.02
N ASN A 71 -5.47 19.79 -8.22
CA ASN A 71 -4.23 20.36 -7.66
C ASN A 71 -3.01 19.43 -7.84
N ASP A 72 -2.75 19.00 -9.07
CA ASP A 72 -1.67 18.07 -9.45
C ASP A 72 -1.74 16.65 -8.86
N ALA A 73 -2.79 16.31 -8.11
CA ALA A 73 -3.02 14.96 -7.62
C ALA A 73 -4.08 14.24 -8.47
N TYR A 74 -3.83 12.99 -8.78
CA TYR A 74 -4.86 12.10 -9.31
C TYR A 74 -5.82 11.69 -8.18
N VAL A 75 -7.11 11.80 -8.44
CA VAL A 75 -8.17 11.35 -7.53
C VAL A 75 -8.90 10.19 -8.18
N VAL A 76 -8.79 9.02 -7.57
CA VAL A 76 -9.42 7.78 -8.03
C VAL A 76 -10.59 7.44 -7.11
N ARG A 77 -11.80 7.60 -7.61
CA ARG A 77 -13.01 7.14 -6.91
C ARG A 77 -13.25 5.70 -7.23
N VAL A 78 -13.25 4.88 -6.22
CA VAL A 78 -13.51 3.43 -6.32
C VAL A 78 -14.95 3.17 -5.93
N VAL A 79 -15.73 2.66 -6.86
CA VAL A 79 -17.13 2.31 -6.58
C VAL A 79 -17.18 1.07 -5.71
N VAL A 80 -17.83 1.20 -4.55
CA VAL A 80 -18.00 0.13 -3.57
C VAL A 80 -19.48 -0.03 -3.19
N ASP A 81 -19.82 -1.24 -2.81
CA ASP A 81 -21.10 -1.53 -2.19
C ASP A 81 -20.99 -1.23 -0.67
N LYS A 82 -21.57 -0.09 -0.26
CA LYS A 82 -21.47 0.37 1.14
C LYS A 82 -22.00 -0.62 2.16
N ASP A 83 -22.90 -1.51 1.74
CA ASP A 83 -23.50 -2.49 2.64
C ASP A 83 -22.59 -3.73 2.84
N LYS A 84 -21.50 -3.82 2.07
CA LYS A 84 -20.48 -4.88 2.14
C LYS A 84 -19.14 -4.37 2.67
N ILE A 85 -18.99 -3.07 2.88
CA ILE A 85 -17.75 -2.46 3.38
C ILE A 85 -17.94 -2.11 4.85
N ASP A 86 -17.13 -2.70 5.72
CA ASP A 86 -16.97 -2.20 7.08
C ASP A 86 -15.86 -1.13 7.10
N PHE A 87 -16.27 0.12 7.18
CA PHE A 87 -15.34 1.26 7.22
C PHE A 87 -14.52 1.34 8.51
N ASN A 88 -14.86 0.56 9.54
CA ASN A 88 -14.10 0.42 10.78
C ASN A 88 -13.13 -0.76 10.73
N ASP A 89 -13.27 -1.66 9.76
CA ASP A 89 -12.32 -2.75 9.53
C ASP A 89 -11.00 -2.19 8.98
N ARG A 90 -10.01 -2.16 9.86
CA ARG A 90 -8.68 -1.65 9.53
C ARG A 90 -8.00 -2.47 8.43
N ALA A 91 -8.18 -3.78 8.41
CA ALA A 91 -7.58 -4.64 7.40
C ALA A 91 -8.12 -4.29 6.01
N MET A 92 -9.44 -4.16 5.89
CA MET A 92 -10.10 -3.74 4.66
C MET A 92 -9.67 -2.34 4.22
N MET A 93 -9.59 -1.38 5.14
CA MET A 93 -9.13 -0.02 4.81
C MET A 93 -7.65 0.00 4.41
N ASN A 94 -6.83 -0.87 4.95
CA ASN A 94 -5.44 -1.04 4.56
C ASN A 94 -5.28 -1.49 3.10
N GLU A 95 -6.17 -2.35 2.60
CA GLU A 95 -6.14 -2.75 1.18
C GLU A 95 -6.28 -1.53 0.26
N PHE A 96 -7.20 -0.62 0.56
CA PHE A 96 -7.36 0.61 -0.22
C PHE A 96 -6.21 1.60 -0.03
N TRP A 97 -5.63 1.65 1.16
CA TRP A 97 -4.46 2.49 1.43
C TRP A 97 -3.24 2.01 0.64
N VAL A 98 -3.00 0.70 0.60
CA VAL A 98 -1.95 0.08 -0.23
C VAL A 98 -2.26 0.26 -1.72
N LEU A 99 -3.51 0.05 -2.14
CA LEU A 99 -3.95 0.29 -3.52
C LEU A 99 -3.64 1.73 -3.98
N GLN A 100 -3.83 2.72 -3.11
CA GLN A 100 -3.49 4.12 -3.40
C GLN A 100 -2.00 4.28 -3.75
N GLY A 101 -1.11 3.67 -2.98
CA GLY A 101 0.33 3.67 -3.24
C GLY A 101 0.69 2.93 -4.53
N GLN A 102 0.10 1.78 -4.72
CA GLN A 102 0.31 0.96 -5.90
C GLN A 102 -0.13 1.67 -7.19
N ILE A 103 -1.27 2.36 -7.18
CA ILE A 103 -1.74 3.16 -8.31
C ILE A 103 -0.78 4.32 -8.57
N SER A 104 -0.36 5.03 -7.51
CA SER A 104 0.62 6.13 -7.61
C SER A 104 1.88 5.67 -8.35
N ASP A 105 2.49 4.59 -7.90
CA ASP A 105 3.75 4.09 -8.45
C ASP A 105 3.58 3.45 -9.83
N GLY A 106 2.59 2.57 -9.96
CA GLY A 106 2.46 1.71 -11.14
C GLY A 106 1.71 2.33 -12.31
N ALA A 107 0.68 3.15 -12.04
CA ALA A 107 -0.08 3.80 -13.10
C ALA A 107 0.43 5.21 -13.41
N PHE A 108 0.89 5.95 -12.40
CA PHE A 108 1.18 7.38 -12.51
C PHE A 108 2.63 7.76 -12.16
N SER A 109 3.56 6.79 -12.15
CA SER A 109 5.02 7.00 -12.00
C SER A 109 5.37 7.81 -10.74
N GLY A 110 4.69 7.52 -9.63
CA GLY A 110 4.90 8.18 -8.34
C GLY A 110 4.14 9.50 -8.15
N ALA A 111 3.29 9.90 -9.11
CA ALA A 111 2.49 11.11 -8.94
C ALA A 111 1.51 10.96 -7.76
N LYS A 112 1.30 12.07 -7.04
CA LYS A 112 0.37 12.09 -5.91
C LYS A 112 -0.99 11.55 -6.32
N THR A 113 -1.45 10.53 -5.62
CA THR A 113 -2.72 9.86 -5.89
C THR A 113 -3.53 9.79 -4.61
N LYS A 114 -4.82 10.04 -4.71
CA LYS A 114 -5.78 9.93 -3.62
C LYS A 114 -6.88 8.95 -4.02
N VAL A 115 -7.14 7.96 -3.18
CA VAL A 115 -8.28 7.04 -3.35
C VAL A 115 -9.45 7.52 -2.49
N ILE A 116 -10.62 7.51 -3.07
CA ILE A 116 -11.89 7.83 -2.39
C ILE A 116 -12.85 6.67 -2.66
N LEU A 117 -13.45 6.12 -1.63
CA LEU A 117 -14.53 5.16 -1.77
C LEU A 117 -15.82 5.93 -2.12
N ALA A 118 -16.53 5.48 -3.14
CA ALA A 118 -17.71 6.14 -3.66
C ALA A 118 -18.86 5.14 -3.86
N ASP A 119 -20.08 5.65 -3.83
CA ASP A 119 -21.26 4.87 -4.17
C ASP A 119 -21.40 4.66 -5.68
N THR A 120 -22.42 3.90 -6.09
CA THR A 120 -22.72 3.63 -7.50
C THR A 120 -23.05 4.87 -8.32
N LYS A 121 -23.31 6.01 -7.68
CA LYS A 121 -23.50 7.32 -8.33
C LYS A 121 -22.25 8.19 -8.31
N LEU A 122 -21.09 7.62 -7.94
CA LEU A 122 -19.80 8.30 -7.77
C LEU A 122 -19.82 9.43 -6.73
N LYS A 123 -20.77 9.36 -5.78
CA LYS A 123 -20.78 10.25 -4.63
C LYS A 123 -19.78 9.72 -3.59
N ASP A 124 -18.92 10.60 -3.12
CA ASP A 124 -17.90 10.30 -2.14
C ASP A 124 -18.53 9.79 -0.83
N ILE A 125 -18.07 8.62 -0.35
CA ILE A 125 -18.44 8.04 0.94
C ILE A 125 -17.32 8.30 1.94
N GLN A 126 -16.09 7.88 1.61
CA GLN A 126 -14.93 8.02 2.50
C GLN A 126 -13.64 8.20 1.69
N ALA A 127 -12.86 9.21 2.03
CA ALA A 127 -11.51 9.35 1.53
C ALA A 127 -10.57 8.41 2.30
N ILE A 128 -9.69 7.75 1.56
CA ILE A 128 -8.60 6.99 2.17
C ILE A 128 -7.55 7.97 2.70
N GLU A 129 -6.97 7.64 3.84
CA GLU A 129 -5.91 8.41 4.48
C GLU A 129 -4.75 8.66 3.51
N ASP A 130 -4.15 9.86 3.56
CA ASP A 130 -3.04 10.20 2.69
C ASP A 130 -1.87 9.23 2.89
N LEU A 131 -1.33 8.74 1.78
CA LEU A 131 -0.16 7.89 1.80
C LEU A 131 1.09 8.75 1.64
N ARG A 132 2.00 8.62 2.60
CA ARG A 132 3.35 9.18 2.54
C ARG A 132 4.34 8.03 2.47
N LYS A 133 5.33 8.14 1.60
CA LYS A 133 6.33 7.10 1.38
C LYS A 133 7.73 7.69 1.35
N VAL A 134 8.65 7.00 2.01
CA VAL A 134 10.08 7.27 1.97
C VAL A 134 10.78 6.02 1.44
N VAL A 135 11.73 6.19 0.53
CA VAL A 135 12.52 5.09 -0.02
C VAL A 135 13.98 5.33 0.34
N VAL A 136 14.61 4.32 0.95
CA VAL A 136 16.05 4.33 1.29
C VAL A 136 16.64 2.99 0.86
N GLY A 137 17.50 3.00 -0.14
CA GLY A 137 17.97 1.76 -0.76
C GLY A 137 16.81 0.91 -1.31
N ASN A 138 16.73 -0.33 -0.90
CA ASN A 138 15.67 -1.25 -1.29
C ASN A 138 14.45 -1.20 -0.37
N LEU A 139 14.50 -0.41 0.69
CA LEU A 139 13.44 -0.36 1.70
C LEU A 139 12.42 0.75 1.40
N GLN A 140 11.14 0.40 1.41
CA GLN A 140 10.03 1.32 1.30
C GLN A 140 9.33 1.49 2.64
N MET A 141 9.39 2.71 3.19
CA MET A 141 8.70 3.06 4.43
C MET A 141 7.40 3.78 4.10
N TYR A 142 6.29 3.20 4.47
CA TYR A 142 4.95 3.76 4.33
C TYR A 142 4.53 4.40 5.66
N LEU A 143 4.32 5.73 5.66
CA LEU A 143 4.01 6.49 6.86
C LEU A 143 2.51 6.72 6.98
N ARG A 144 1.95 6.39 8.13
CA ARG A 144 0.54 6.60 8.44
C ARG A 144 0.37 7.66 9.52
N GLY A 145 -0.61 8.54 9.32
CA GLY A 145 -0.87 9.65 10.23
C GLY A 145 0.18 10.77 10.16
N ASN A 146 -0.01 11.81 10.96
CA ASN A 146 0.89 12.96 10.98
C ASN A 146 1.90 12.93 12.14
N ASP A 147 1.76 11.94 13.04
CA ASP A 147 2.58 11.83 14.26
C ASP A 147 3.94 11.15 14.01
N VAL A 148 4.21 10.74 12.77
CA VAL A 148 5.50 10.23 12.33
C VAL A 148 6.07 11.14 11.24
N THR A 149 7.38 11.36 11.26
CA THR A 149 8.06 12.23 10.31
C THR A 149 8.83 11.41 9.26
N GLU A 150 9.09 12.01 8.10
CA GLU A 150 9.95 11.40 7.09
C GLU A 150 11.39 11.22 7.58
N GLU A 151 11.87 12.10 8.44
CA GLU A 151 13.19 11.98 9.05
C GLU A 151 13.29 10.73 9.93
N GLN A 152 12.28 10.47 10.77
CA GLN A 152 12.21 9.25 11.57
C GLN A 152 12.19 8.00 10.69
N ALA A 153 11.39 8.02 9.62
CA ALA A 153 11.32 6.90 8.68
C ALA A 153 12.68 6.68 7.97
N LYS A 154 13.35 7.75 7.54
CA LYS A 154 14.69 7.65 6.94
C LYS A 154 15.72 7.06 7.91
N LYS A 155 15.70 7.47 9.17
CA LYS A 155 16.58 6.89 10.20
C LYS A 155 16.36 5.40 10.36
N VAL A 156 15.09 4.96 10.55
CA VAL A 156 14.76 3.53 10.66
C VAL A 156 15.20 2.76 9.42
N ALA A 157 14.91 3.28 8.22
CA ALA A 157 15.28 2.63 6.97
C ALA A 157 16.81 2.52 6.82
N SER A 158 17.56 3.56 7.18
CA SER A 158 19.03 3.54 7.17
C SER A 158 19.58 2.48 8.11
N LEU A 159 19.08 2.43 9.36
CA LEU A 159 19.50 1.43 10.35
C LEU A 159 19.28 0.00 9.84
N ILE A 160 18.15 -0.26 9.21
CA ILE A 160 17.82 -1.58 8.67
C ILE A 160 18.74 -1.93 7.49
N ASN A 161 18.98 -0.98 6.57
CA ASN A 161 19.83 -1.20 5.40
C ASN A 161 21.32 -1.37 5.78
N GLU A 162 21.82 -0.58 6.73
CA GLU A 162 23.21 -0.67 7.22
C GLU A 162 23.52 -2.04 7.80
N GLN A 163 22.54 -2.64 8.46
CA GLN A 163 22.67 -3.97 9.05
C GLN A 163 22.40 -5.11 8.04
N LYS A 164 21.98 -4.79 6.81
CA LYS A 164 21.65 -5.75 5.73
C LYS A 164 20.65 -6.85 6.16
N TYR A 165 19.70 -6.49 7.02
CA TYR A 165 18.76 -7.48 7.58
C TYR A 165 17.85 -8.15 6.53
N PHE A 166 17.63 -7.50 5.39
CA PHE A 166 16.73 -8.01 4.33
C PHE A 166 17.45 -8.31 3.00
N GLY A 167 18.79 -8.25 2.96
CA GLY A 167 19.53 -8.47 1.73
C GLY A 167 19.21 -7.42 0.66
N ASP A 168 19.18 -7.85 -0.62
CA ASP A 168 18.92 -6.97 -1.78
C ASP A 168 17.44 -6.95 -2.20
N ALA A 169 16.56 -7.68 -1.51
CA ALA A 169 15.14 -7.70 -1.81
C ALA A 169 14.49 -6.35 -1.49
N GLN A 170 13.49 -5.98 -2.29
CA GLN A 170 12.69 -4.79 -2.00
C GLN A 170 11.70 -5.13 -0.89
N GLU A 171 11.83 -4.45 0.24
CA GLU A 171 11.02 -4.67 1.42
C GLU A 171 10.11 -3.46 1.72
N ALA A 172 8.98 -3.75 2.32
CA ALA A 172 7.99 -2.74 2.69
C ALA A 172 7.72 -2.77 4.20
N ILE A 173 7.75 -1.60 4.81
CA ILE A 173 7.45 -1.42 6.24
C ILE A 173 6.44 -0.28 6.38
N SER A 174 5.38 -0.48 7.14
CA SER A 174 4.57 0.66 7.58
C SER A 174 5.03 1.16 8.94
N LEU A 175 5.05 2.48 9.09
CA LEU A 175 5.37 3.19 10.34
C LEU A 175 4.20 4.09 10.73
N GLU A 176 3.71 3.91 11.95
CA GLU A 176 2.71 4.77 12.56
C GLU A 176 3.03 5.04 14.03
N LYS A 177 2.40 6.08 14.59
CA LYS A 177 2.39 6.29 16.04
C LYS A 177 0.97 6.15 16.57
N LYS A 178 0.75 5.20 17.46
CA LYS A 178 -0.56 4.90 18.04
C LYS A 178 -0.49 4.92 19.56
N ASN A 179 -1.29 5.77 20.19
CA ASN A 179 -1.31 5.92 21.66
C ASN A 179 0.09 6.17 22.27
N GLY A 180 0.93 6.96 21.59
CA GLY A 180 2.29 7.25 22.04
C GLY A 180 3.33 6.18 21.69
N VAL A 181 2.94 5.04 21.14
CA VAL A 181 3.81 3.92 20.73
C VAL A 181 4.10 4.00 19.25
N TYR A 182 5.36 3.89 18.84
CA TYR A 182 5.74 3.72 17.44
C TYR A 182 5.54 2.26 17.05
N VAL A 183 4.81 2.02 15.96
CA VAL A 183 4.49 0.68 15.46
C VAL A 183 5.08 0.52 14.07
N LEU A 184 5.92 -0.48 13.91
CA LEU A 184 6.49 -0.91 12.64
C LEU A 184 5.81 -2.22 12.23
N ASN A 185 5.13 -2.24 11.09
CA ASN A 185 4.62 -3.49 10.53
C ASN A 185 5.51 -3.88 9.33
N LEU A 186 6.28 -4.94 9.49
CA LEU A 186 7.19 -5.45 8.49
C LEU A 186 6.45 -6.47 7.62
N VAL A 187 6.41 -6.25 6.33
CA VAL A 187 5.88 -7.26 5.39
C VAL A 187 6.86 -8.43 5.35
N TYR A 188 6.40 -9.59 5.72
CA TYR A 188 7.25 -10.78 5.78
C TYR A 188 6.49 -12.04 5.39
N ASN A 189 7.17 -12.99 4.76
CA ASN A 189 6.57 -14.27 4.38
C ASN A 189 6.33 -15.12 5.64
N LYS A 190 5.06 -15.42 5.92
CA LYS A 190 4.65 -16.13 7.13
C LYS A 190 5.23 -17.56 7.19
N GLU A 191 5.22 -18.27 6.07
CA GLU A 191 5.72 -19.66 6.03
C GLU A 191 7.23 -19.71 6.28
N TYR A 192 7.97 -18.78 5.64
CA TYR A 192 9.42 -18.67 5.86
C TYR A 192 9.74 -18.27 7.30
N TYR A 193 8.96 -17.35 7.89
CA TYR A 193 9.11 -16.98 9.30
C TYR A 193 8.92 -18.17 10.23
N GLU A 194 7.87 -18.95 10.06
CA GLU A 194 7.60 -20.12 10.93
C GLU A 194 8.72 -21.17 10.87
N GLN A 195 9.36 -21.32 9.71
CA GLN A 195 10.49 -22.25 9.53
C GLN A 195 11.78 -21.73 10.18
N ASN A 196 11.95 -20.41 10.34
CA ASN A 196 13.18 -19.77 10.80
C ASN A 196 12.96 -18.91 12.06
N LYS A 197 11.91 -19.16 12.81
CA LYS A 197 11.35 -18.28 13.84
C LYS A 197 12.39 -17.81 14.87
N GLU A 198 13.20 -18.70 15.40
CA GLU A 198 14.15 -18.36 16.49
C GLU A 198 15.23 -17.35 16.04
N SER A 199 15.80 -17.57 14.87
CA SER A 199 16.84 -16.69 14.32
C SER A 199 16.25 -15.33 13.91
N LEU A 200 15.12 -15.34 13.20
CA LEU A 200 14.47 -14.12 12.73
C LEU A 200 13.90 -13.28 13.87
N LEU A 201 13.36 -13.90 14.91
CA LEU A 201 12.82 -13.20 16.07
C LEU A 201 13.89 -12.31 16.74
N THR A 202 15.13 -12.80 16.82
CA THR A 202 16.25 -12.04 17.37
C THR A 202 16.54 -10.81 16.50
N VAL A 203 16.55 -10.96 15.17
CA VAL A 203 16.75 -9.85 14.23
C VAL A 203 15.65 -8.79 14.37
N PHE A 204 14.39 -9.20 14.39
CA PHE A 204 13.28 -8.25 14.49
C PHE A 204 13.24 -7.53 15.83
N LYS A 205 13.59 -8.20 16.93
CA LYS A 205 13.76 -7.56 18.24
C LYS A 205 14.89 -6.56 18.23
N MET A 206 15.98 -6.82 17.52
CA MET A 206 17.09 -5.88 17.37
C MET A 206 16.66 -4.65 16.56
N ILE A 207 15.89 -4.82 15.47
CA ILE A 207 15.29 -3.70 14.73
C ILE A 207 14.41 -2.85 15.67
N GLN A 208 13.58 -3.48 16.49
CA GLN A 208 12.73 -2.80 17.46
C GLN A 208 13.53 -1.94 18.42
N TRP A 209 14.58 -2.51 18.99
CA TRP A 209 15.45 -1.80 19.95
C TRP A 209 16.19 -0.63 19.30
N LEU A 210 16.88 -0.88 18.17
CA LEU A 210 17.61 0.16 17.45
C LEU A 210 16.69 1.30 16.98
N ALA A 211 15.52 0.98 16.46
CA ALA A 211 14.55 1.99 16.09
C ALA A 211 14.09 2.85 17.28
N ALA A 212 13.83 2.23 18.43
CA ALA A 212 13.47 2.93 19.64
C ALA A 212 14.57 3.90 20.09
N GLU A 213 15.80 3.42 20.14
CA GLU A 213 16.95 4.16 20.67
C GLU A 213 17.37 5.29 19.72
N GLU A 214 17.60 4.98 18.44
CA GLU A 214 18.21 5.91 17.52
C GLU A 214 17.21 6.78 16.74
N ALA A 215 16.02 6.23 16.40
CA ALA A 215 15.06 6.98 15.60
C ALA A 215 13.95 7.63 16.44
N PHE A 216 13.61 7.07 17.60
CA PHE A 216 12.43 7.49 18.37
C PHE A 216 12.75 8.00 19.78
N ASN A 217 14.01 8.34 20.06
CA ASN A 217 14.46 8.91 21.35
C ASN A 217 14.04 8.06 22.56
N ASN A 218 14.28 6.75 22.51
CA ASN A 218 13.89 5.76 23.50
C ASN A 218 12.37 5.66 23.76
N SER A 219 11.55 6.11 22.81
CA SER A 219 10.11 5.94 22.91
C SER A 219 9.72 4.46 22.74
N LYS A 220 8.62 4.06 23.37
CA LYS A 220 8.09 2.72 23.20
C LYS A 220 7.87 2.41 21.73
N THR A 221 8.42 1.30 21.28
CA THR A 221 8.37 0.85 19.89
C THR A 221 7.92 -0.61 19.86
N GLU A 222 7.02 -0.92 18.95
CA GLU A 222 6.53 -2.26 18.69
C GLU A 222 6.82 -2.64 17.23
N VAL A 223 7.26 -3.87 17.02
CA VAL A 223 7.44 -4.45 15.69
C VAL A 223 6.48 -5.61 15.54
N ASN A 224 5.76 -5.62 14.44
CA ASN A 224 4.88 -6.71 14.06
C ASN A 224 5.29 -7.25 12.68
N LEU A 225 5.14 -8.53 12.49
CA LEU A 225 5.16 -9.14 11.17
C LEU A 225 3.78 -9.03 10.55
N SER A 226 3.72 -8.69 9.29
CA SER A 226 2.48 -8.39 8.59
C SER A 226 2.44 -8.99 7.19
N ASP A 227 1.24 -9.09 6.68
CA ASP A 227 0.99 -9.38 5.28
C ASP A 227 1.29 -8.13 4.39
N PRO A 228 1.18 -8.24 3.04
CA PRO A 228 1.42 -7.13 2.11
C PRO A 228 0.47 -5.93 2.28
N TYR A 229 -0.60 -6.07 3.04
CA TYR A 229 -1.54 -4.99 3.38
C TYR A 229 -1.27 -4.39 4.76
N PHE A 230 -0.13 -4.72 5.37
CA PHE A 230 0.25 -4.30 6.73
C PHE A 230 -0.74 -4.74 7.82
N VAL A 231 -1.43 -5.87 7.59
CA VAL A 231 -2.24 -6.52 8.61
C VAL A 231 -1.32 -7.41 9.45
N ALA A 232 -1.12 -7.02 10.70
CA ALA A 232 -0.24 -7.75 11.61
C ALA A 232 -0.78 -9.17 11.90
N TYR A 233 0.07 -10.18 11.80
CA TYR A 233 -0.26 -11.55 12.16
C TYR A 233 0.56 -12.09 13.33
N GLU A 234 1.72 -11.48 13.65
CA GLU A 234 2.58 -11.89 14.76
C GLU A 234 3.29 -10.66 15.34
N PRO A 235 3.13 -10.36 16.64
CA PRO A 235 3.96 -9.39 17.34
C PRO A 235 5.34 -9.99 17.65
N VAL A 236 6.38 -9.21 17.48
CA VAL A 236 7.76 -9.65 17.77
C VAL A 236 8.01 -9.77 19.27
N GLY A 237 7.24 -9.05 20.09
CA GLY A 237 7.39 -9.01 21.52
C GLY A 237 8.51 -8.09 22.01
N GLU A 238 8.67 -7.98 23.31
CA GLU A 238 9.67 -7.07 23.89
C GLU A 238 11.08 -7.64 23.83
N PHE A 239 12.04 -6.74 23.66
CA PHE A 239 13.46 -7.04 23.73
C PHE A 239 13.93 -6.88 25.17
N THR A 240 14.22 -7.99 25.84
CA THR A 240 14.61 -8.00 27.27
C THR A 240 16.01 -7.43 27.46
N GLN A 241 16.32 -6.92 28.66
CA GLN A 241 17.67 -6.42 28.98
C GLN A 241 18.72 -7.52 28.80
N ALA A 242 18.45 -8.75 29.21
CA ALA A 242 19.37 -9.86 29.00
C ALA A 242 19.70 -10.15 27.54
N GLN A 243 18.71 -9.96 26.64
CA GLN A 243 18.94 -10.10 25.19
C GLN A 243 19.78 -8.93 24.64
N LYS A 244 19.57 -7.72 25.16
CA LYS A 244 20.42 -6.55 24.82
C LYS A 244 21.88 -6.80 25.22
N ASP A 245 22.10 -7.20 26.47
CA ASP A 245 23.43 -7.46 27.02
C ASP A 245 24.15 -8.56 26.21
N TYR A 246 23.42 -9.62 25.83
CA TYR A 246 23.96 -10.68 24.99
C TYR A 246 24.40 -10.19 23.61
N LEU A 247 23.61 -9.32 22.96
CA LEU A 247 23.96 -8.80 21.64
C LEU A 247 25.13 -7.81 21.69
N VAL A 248 25.18 -6.97 22.73
CA VAL A 248 26.31 -6.07 22.96
C VAL A 248 27.60 -6.87 23.17
N GLN A 249 27.56 -7.94 23.97
CA GLN A 249 28.69 -8.83 24.14
C GLN A 249 29.14 -9.50 22.84
N LYS A 250 28.19 -10.05 22.07
CA LYS A 250 28.52 -10.67 20.77
C LYS A 250 29.06 -9.66 19.75
N GLY A 251 28.52 -8.45 19.71
CA GLY A 251 29.03 -7.38 18.86
C GLY A 251 30.47 -7.01 19.19
N GLN A 252 30.84 -7.01 20.49
CA GLN A 252 32.21 -6.78 20.94
C GLN A 252 33.15 -7.96 20.62
N GLU A 253 32.68 -9.18 20.69
CA GLU A 253 33.44 -10.38 20.32
C GLU A 253 33.70 -10.46 18.80
N GLN A 254 32.73 -10.05 17.97
CA GLN A 254 32.87 -10.00 16.51
C GLN A 254 33.75 -8.86 16.01
N SER A 255 33.80 -7.73 16.71
CA SER A 255 34.75 -6.65 16.40
C SER A 255 36.20 -7.06 16.66
N ASN A 256 36.42 -8.08 17.48
CA ASN A 256 37.74 -8.63 17.81
C ASN A 256 38.13 -9.88 17.03
N GLY A 257 37.23 -10.42 16.18
CA GLY A 257 37.50 -11.62 15.39
C GLY A 257 36.61 -11.71 14.16
N VAL A 258 37.13 -11.21 13.04
CA VAL A 258 36.42 -11.22 11.76
C VAL A 258 36.39 -12.61 11.15
N GLU A 259 35.20 -13.23 11.09
CA GLU A 259 34.80 -14.10 9.99
C GLU A 259 33.29 -14.08 9.86
N GLN A 260 32.82 -13.33 8.85
CA GLN A 260 31.43 -13.33 8.43
C GLN A 260 31.11 -14.63 7.72
N THR A 261 30.29 -15.49 8.30
CA THR A 261 29.65 -16.59 7.57
C THR A 261 28.35 -16.12 6.95
N ASN A 262 28.27 -16.28 5.64
CA ASN A 262 27.17 -15.89 4.73
C ASN A 262 25.86 -16.65 5.01
N ALA A 263 25.20 -16.39 6.12
CA ALA A 263 23.86 -16.93 6.37
C ALA A 263 22.74 -16.08 5.72
N VAL A 264 23.08 -14.87 5.24
CA VAL A 264 22.11 -13.93 4.67
C VAL A 264 21.90 -14.14 3.17
N ASP A 265 22.87 -14.69 2.44
CA ASP A 265 22.75 -14.88 0.98
C ASP A 265 21.72 -15.94 0.54
N GLN A 266 21.29 -16.83 1.43
CA GLN A 266 20.22 -17.78 1.10
C GLN A 266 18.81 -17.19 1.22
N GLN A 267 18.69 -16.02 1.80
CA GLN A 267 17.40 -15.36 2.06
C GLN A 267 16.88 -14.61 0.82
N ALA A 268 17.76 -14.12 -0.05
CA ALA A 268 17.39 -13.36 -1.24
C ALA A 268 16.62 -14.20 -2.27
N ASP A 269 16.94 -15.50 -2.39
CA ASP A 269 16.27 -16.38 -3.36
C ASP A 269 14.86 -16.82 -2.94
N ALA A 270 14.55 -16.84 -1.65
CA ALA A 270 13.23 -17.23 -1.15
C ALA A 270 12.17 -16.12 -1.27
N LEU A 271 12.59 -14.86 -1.39
CA LEU A 271 11.72 -13.68 -1.46
C LEU A 271 11.37 -13.26 -2.91
N GLN A 272 12.01 -13.88 -3.91
CA GLN A 272 11.80 -13.55 -5.32
C GLN A 272 10.52 -14.13 -5.96
N THR A 273 9.62 -14.71 -5.21
CA THR A 273 8.36 -15.18 -5.79
C THR A 273 7.39 -13.99 -5.85
N PRO A 274 7.16 -13.36 -7.02
CA PRO A 274 6.12 -12.37 -7.15
C PRO A 274 4.79 -13.06 -6.89
N ALA A 275 3.93 -12.42 -6.12
CA ALA A 275 2.53 -12.78 -5.98
C ALA A 275 1.80 -12.56 -7.32
N SER A 276 2.15 -13.35 -8.32
CA SER A 276 1.42 -13.52 -9.56
C SER A 276 1.06 -15.00 -9.69
N ASN A 277 0.11 -15.43 -8.89
CA ASN A 277 -0.63 -16.64 -9.23
C ASN A 277 -2.11 -16.40 -8.99
N SER A 278 -2.76 -16.07 -10.10
CA SER A 278 -4.04 -16.59 -10.58
C SER A 278 -4.73 -17.51 -9.56
N VAL A 279 -5.72 -16.96 -8.88
CA VAL A 279 -6.83 -17.77 -8.37
C VAL A 279 -7.68 -18.14 -9.59
N GLN A 280 -7.66 -19.42 -9.93
CA GLN A 280 -8.67 -20.02 -10.78
C GLN A 280 -10.04 -20.04 -10.09
#